data_4d89c1bf701d4afd393564838158d00c
#
_entry.id   4d89c1bf701d4afd393564838158d00c
#
_cell.length_a   1.000
_cell.length_b   1.000
_cell.length_c   1.000
_cell.angle_alpha   90.00
_cell.angle_beta   90.00
_cell.angle_gamma   90.00
#
_symmetry.space_group_name_H-M   'P 1'
#
loop_
_entity.id
_entity.type
_entity.pdbx_description
1 polymer ?
#
loop_
_entity_poly.entity_id
_entity_poly.type
_entity_poly.pdbx_seq_one_letter_code
_entity_poly.pdbx_strand_id
1 'polypeptide(L)'
;MGEVINIQAKEDLLKDSSAFKDIMNLLSFDGDNDGVTALFSVLYLDDPEFTIVSELLLSNLEKTLNEQTAKLAFVQSLNSSGLKAEDLVASVQDIAEQIQNTAEFKQFDVAKRDYLTKIVTIFVNAVMETEGIAKRIITVPIELCHKDAKIPTYAHAGDAGMDIYAVEDITIKPGETVIVPTGLKTAIPLGYELQVRPRSGLSAKSPLRIANSIGTIDANYRGEIGVIITNSNPPITKIEFDEKGNVIDYVYGEDYTITKGMRFAQLVLKEVPACSFLQVESVADIGEDRNSGFGGSGLF
;
A
#
# COMPACT_ATOMS: atom_id res chain seq x y z
N MET A 1 1.84 -26.05 13.89
CA MET A 1 0.43 -26.44 13.84
C MET A 1 -0.32 -25.35 14.58
N GLY A 2 -0.87 -24.36 13.84
CA GLY A 2 -1.72 -23.33 14.44
C GLY A 2 -3.07 -23.97 14.76
N GLU A 3 -3.52 -23.87 15.99
CA GLU A 3 -4.86 -24.25 16.39
C GLU A 3 -5.86 -23.44 15.57
N VAL A 4 -6.69 -24.13 14.80
CA VAL A 4 -7.89 -23.55 14.20
C VAL A 4 -8.83 -23.26 15.37
N ILE A 5 -8.78 -22.03 15.89
CA ILE A 5 -9.66 -21.58 16.96
C ILE A 5 -11.08 -21.54 16.39
N ASN A 6 -11.92 -22.43 16.89
CA ASN A 6 -13.31 -22.56 16.49
C ASN A 6 -14.07 -21.27 16.87
N ILE A 7 -14.50 -20.49 15.88
CA ILE A 7 -15.24 -19.22 16.04
C ILE A 7 -16.45 -19.42 16.97
N GLN A 8 -17.17 -20.53 16.83
CA GLN A 8 -18.35 -20.86 17.65
C GLN A 8 -17.99 -21.02 19.14
N ALA A 9 -16.82 -21.56 19.47
CA ALA A 9 -16.36 -21.68 20.86
C ALA A 9 -15.99 -20.30 21.44
N LYS A 10 -15.52 -19.36 20.61
CA LYS A 10 -15.25 -17.97 21.02
C LYS A 10 -16.57 -17.21 21.28
N GLU A 11 -17.58 -17.35 20.41
CA GLU A 11 -18.90 -16.77 20.63
C GLU A 11 -19.54 -17.28 21.92
N ASP A 12 -19.39 -18.57 22.25
CA ASP A 12 -19.96 -19.15 23.45
C ASP A 12 -19.28 -18.63 24.75
N LEU A 13 -18.00 -18.29 24.70
CA LEU A 13 -17.27 -17.67 25.82
C LEU A 13 -17.74 -16.21 26.09
N LEU A 14 -18.22 -15.50 25.08
CA LEU A 14 -18.63 -14.10 25.20
C LEU A 14 -20.14 -13.92 25.46
N LYS A 15 -20.96 -14.96 25.30
CA LYS A 15 -22.42 -14.90 25.49
C LYS A 15 -22.82 -14.40 26.88
N ASP A 16 -21.96 -14.51 27.87
CA ASP A 16 -22.19 -14.04 29.24
C ASP A 16 -21.63 -12.63 29.51
N SER A 17 -20.83 -12.06 28.60
CA SER A 17 -20.31 -10.69 28.71
C SER A 17 -21.40 -9.67 28.41
N SER A 18 -21.73 -8.80 29.37
CA SER A 18 -22.68 -7.70 29.14
C SER A 18 -22.17 -6.73 28.08
N ALA A 19 -20.86 -6.45 28.06
CA ALA A 19 -20.22 -5.57 27.08
C ALA A 19 -20.36 -6.10 25.65
N PHE A 20 -20.25 -7.42 25.43
CA PHE A 20 -20.45 -8.03 24.12
C PHE A 20 -21.89 -7.91 23.65
N LYS A 21 -22.87 -8.13 24.53
CA LYS A 21 -24.29 -7.97 24.21
C LYS A 21 -24.65 -6.54 23.84
N ASP A 22 -24.09 -5.58 24.57
CA ASP A 22 -24.31 -4.15 24.32
C ASP A 22 -23.70 -3.73 22.95
N ILE A 23 -22.49 -4.19 22.65
CA ILE A 23 -21.83 -3.93 21.35
C ILE A 23 -22.59 -4.59 20.19
N MET A 24 -23.06 -5.83 20.33
CA MET A 24 -23.82 -6.51 19.27
C MET A 24 -25.20 -5.90 19.07
N ASN A 25 -25.85 -5.38 20.11
CA ASN A 25 -27.11 -4.64 20.00
C ASN A 25 -26.94 -3.28 19.30
N LEU A 26 -25.79 -2.61 19.52
CA LEU A 26 -25.45 -1.34 18.88
C LEU A 26 -25.06 -1.51 17.39
N LEU A 27 -24.62 -2.71 16.99
CA LEU A 27 -24.32 -3.03 15.58
C LEU A 27 -25.54 -3.39 14.74
N SER A 28 -26.73 -3.49 15.30
CA SER A 28 -27.98 -3.47 14.53
C SER A 28 -28.16 -2.06 13.97
N PHE A 29 -27.69 -1.86 12.73
CA PHE A 29 -27.71 -0.58 12.00
C PHE A 29 -29.16 -0.09 11.78
N ASP A 30 -29.75 0.50 12.78
CA ASP A 30 -31.07 1.16 12.74
C ASP A 30 -30.97 2.69 12.54
N GLY A 31 -29.85 3.16 12.01
CA GLY A 31 -29.73 4.53 11.50
C GLY A 31 -29.27 5.59 12.51
N ASP A 32 -28.97 5.23 13.75
CA ASP A 32 -28.43 6.14 14.76
C ASP A 32 -26.90 6.02 14.86
N ASN A 33 -26.25 7.11 15.30
CA ASN A 33 -24.80 7.23 15.48
C ASN A 33 -24.15 6.20 16.45
N ASP A 34 -24.96 5.37 17.07
CA ASP A 34 -24.55 4.44 18.13
C ASP A 34 -23.66 3.30 17.62
N GLY A 35 -23.86 2.86 16.36
CA GLY A 35 -23.04 1.80 15.75
C GLY A 35 -21.57 2.18 15.58
N VAL A 36 -21.29 3.43 15.23
CA VAL A 36 -19.90 3.94 15.09
C VAL A 36 -19.24 4.03 16.47
N THR A 37 -19.99 4.50 17.48
CA THR A 37 -19.49 4.56 18.87
C THR A 37 -19.13 3.18 19.39
N ALA A 38 -19.93 2.15 19.06
CA ALA A 38 -19.64 0.76 19.44
C ALA A 38 -18.32 0.24 18.88
N LEU A 39 -18.04 0.53 17.60
CA LEU A 39 -16.79 0.13 16.96
C LEU A 39 -15.55 0.71 17.67
N PHE A 40 -15.66 1.94 18.15
CA PHE A 40 -14.56 2.58 18.89
C PHE A 40 -14.47 2.14 20.35
N SER A 41 -15.58 1.76 21.00
CA SER A 41 -15.56 1.29 22.39
C SER A 41 -14.77 0.00 22.58
N VAL A 42 -14.64 -0.83 21.55
CA VAL A 42 -13.82 -2.04 21.53
C VAL A 42 -12.34 -1.77 21.85
N LEU A 43 -11.84 -0.59 21.51
CA LEU A 43 -10.44 -0.21 21.75
C LEU A 43 -10.09 -0.11 23.25
N TYR A 44 -11.10 0.03 24.10
CA TYR A 44 -10.94 0.15 25.55
C TYR A 44 -11.13 -1.18 26.30
N LEU A 45 -11.34 -2.29 25.58
CA LEU A 45 -11.38 -3.62 26.16
C LEU A 45 -9.99 -4.13 26.54
N ASP A 46 -9.93 -5.01 27.54
CA ASP A 46 -8.71 -5.74 27.90
C ASP A 46 -8.28 -6.68 26.75
N ASP A 47 -6.97 -6.94 26.63
CA ASP A 47 -6.38 -7.63 25.48
C ASP A 47 -7.04 -8.96 25.08
N PRO A 48 -7.44 -9.87 26.01
CA PRO A 48 -8.13 -11.08 25.63
C PRO A 48 -9.51 -10.84 25.03
N GLU A 49 -10.28 -9.91 25.62
CA GLU A 49 -11.62 -9.54 25.13
C GLU A 49 -11.53 -8.78 23.82
N PHE A 50 -10.57 -7.83 23.71
CA PHE A 50 -10.32 -7.09 22.49
C PHE A 50 -10.05 -8.02 21.30
N THR A 51 -9.16 -9.01 21.44
CA THR A 51 -8.79 -9.91 20.35
C THR A 51 -10.01 -10.65 19.79
N ILE A 52 -10.87 -11.16 20.66
CA ILE A 52 -12.04 -11.94 20.24
C ILE A 52 -13.11 -11.03 19.64
N VAL A 53 -13.44 -9.93 20.32
CA VAL A 53 -14.51 -9.01 19.91
C VAL A 53 -14.15 -8.31 18.62
N SER A 54 -12.90 -7.87 18.45
CA SER A 54 -12.45 -7.17 17.24
C SER A 54 -12.53 -8.05 15.98
N GLU A 55 -12.13 -9.33 16.06
CA GLU A 55 -12.24 -10.27 14.94
C GLU A 55 -13.70 -10.52 14.53
N LEU A 56 -14.60 -10.71 15.50
CA LEU A 56 -16.02 -10.92 15.26
C LEU A 56 -16.68 -9.69 14.64
N LEU A 57 -16.35 -8.50 15.16
CA LEU A 57 -16.88 -7.25 14.64
C LEU A 57 -16.43 -6.95 13.22
N LEU A 58 -15.15 -7.11 12.92
CA LEU A 58 -14.64 -6.93 11.56
C LEU A 58 -15.30 -7.89 10.58
N SER A 59 -15.43 -9.17 10.94
CA SER A 59 -16.09 -10.19 10.11
C SER A 59 -17.57 -9.86 9.87
N ASN A 60 -18.30 -9.43 10.89
CA ASN A 60 -19.70 -9.04 10.76
C ASN A 60 -19.86 -7.74 9.96
N LEU A 61 -18.99 -6.76 10.17
CA LEU A 61 -19.01 -5.50 9.44
C LEU A 61 -18.75 -5.74 7.95
N GLU A 62 -17.74 -6.53 7.60
CA GLU A 62 -17.47 -6.91 6.21
C GLU A 62 -18.66 -7.65 5.59
N LYS A 63 -19.26 -8.59 6.30
CA LYS A 63 -20.42 -9.35 5.82
C LYS A 63 -21.62 -8.43 5.60
N THR A 64 -21.93 -7.56 6.57
CA THR A 64 -23.07 -6.62 6.48
C THR A 64 -22.89 -5.64 5.36
N LEU A 65 -21.71 -5.04 5.21
CA LEU A 65 -21.42 -4.09 4.13
C LEU A 65 -21.21 -4.76 2.77
N ASN A 66 -21.04 -6.08 2.71
CA ASN A 66 -21.08 -6.84 1.45
C ASN A 66 -22.51 -7.12 0.97
N GLU A 67 -23.51 -7.01 1.80
CA GLU A 67 -24.91 -7.10 1.39
C GLU A 67 -25.34 -5.81 0.66
N GLN A 68 -25.77 -5.95 -0.59
CA GLN A 68 -26.10 -4.82 -1.48
C GLN A 68 -27.12 -3.86 -0.89
N THR A 69 -28.07 -4.38 -0.09
CA THR A 69 -29.12 -3.59 0.57
C THR A 69 -28.55 -2.72 1.70
N ALA A 70 -27.64 -3.27 2.50
CA ALA A 70 -27.00 -2.54 3.59
C ALA A 70 -26.03 -1.45 3.07
N LYS A 71 -25.32 -1.73 1.98
CA LYS A 71 -24.48 -0.72 1.29
C LYS A 71 -25.32 0.46 0.82
N LEU A 72 -26.46 0.19 0.15
CA LEU A 72 -27.35 1.24 -0.34
C LEU A 72 -27.93 2.07 0.80
N ALA A 73 -28.35 1.44 1.90
CA ALA A 73 -28.86 2.14 3.08
C ALA A 73 -27.80 3.03 3.74
N PHE A 74 -26.57 2.53 3.85
CA PHE A 74 -25.43 3.28 4.38
C PHE A 74 -25.11 4.51 3.53
N VAL A 75 -25.01 4.36 2.20
CA VAL A 75 -24.74 5.49 1.29
C VAL A 75 -25.90 6.47 1.23
N GLN A 76 -27.16 6.01 1.29
CA GLN A 76 -28.31 6.90 1.40
C GLN A 76 -28.29 7.71 2.70
N SER A 77 -27.90 7.11 3.80
CA SER A 77 -27.71 7.82 5.08
C SER A 77 -26.63 8.90 4.98
N LEU A 78 -25.50 8.61 4.32
CA LEU A 78 -24.43 9.58 4.07
C LEU A 78 -24.88 10.73 3.15
N ASN A 79 -25.55 10.41 2.06
CA ASN A 79 -26.09 11.42 1.12
C ASN A 79 -27.14 12.31 1.78
N SER A 80 -27.95 11.77 2.71
CA SER A 80 -28.92 12.54 3.45
C SER A 80 -28.28 13.52 4.45
N SER A 81 -27.04 13.26 4.88
CA SER A 81 -26.24 14.18 5.71
C SER A 81 -25.55 15.29 4.92
N GLY A 82 -25.70 15.31 3.58
CA GLY A 82 -25.10 16.32 2.69
C GLY A 82 -23.62 16.09 2.38
N LEU A 83 -23.06 14.96 2.79
CA LEU A 83 -21.68 14.57 2.48
C LEU A 83 -21.63 13.86 1.12
N LYS A 84 -20.78 14.33 0.21
CA LYS A 84 -20.47 13.60 -1.03
C LYS A 84 -19.50 12.46 -0.72
N ALA A 85 -19.55 11.38 -1.50
CA ALA A 85 -18.67 10.23 -1.32
C ALA A 85 -17.17 10.61 -1.38
N GLU A 86 -16.81 11.54 -2.29
CA GLU A 86 -15.45 12.07 -2.40
C GLU A 86 -15.01 12.83 -1.13
N ASP A 87 -15.90 13.66 -0.59
CA ASP A 87 -15.67 14.41 0.64
C ASP A 87 -15.61 13.47 1.86
N LEU A 88 -16.38 12.38 1.83
CA LEU A 88 -16.38 11.37 2.89
C LEU A 88 -15.06 10.59 2.91
N VAL A 89 -14.55 10.15 1.75
CA VAL A 89 -13.26 9.46 1.66
C VAL A 89 -12.14 10.36 2.18
N ALA A 90 -12.13 11.64 1.78
CA ALA A 90 -11.20 12.63 2.30
C ALA A 90 -11.37 12.83 3.81
N SER A 91 -12.63 12.97 4.27
CA SER A 91 -12.95 13.16 5.70
C SER A 91 -12.57 11.93 6.54
N VAL A 92 -12.77 10.71 6.04
CA VAL A 92 -12.36 9.49 6.74
C VAL A 92 -10.84 9.39 6.81
N GLN A 93 -10.13 9.78 5.76
CA GLN A 93 -8.67 9.85 5.77
C GLN A 93 -8.16 10.92 6.75
N ASP A 94 -8.76 12.11 6.74
CA ASP A 94 -8.44 13.20 7.69
C ASP A 94 -8.75 12.80 9.13
N ILE A 95 -9.88 12.14 9.39
CA ILE A 95 -10.23 11.63 10.72
C ILE A 95 -9.24 10.55 11.16
N ALA A 96 -8.89 9.62 10.28
CA ALA A 96 -7.90 8.58 10.58
C ALA A 96 -6.53 9.20 10.89
N GLU A 97 -6.11 10.24 10.16
CA GLU A 97 -4.88 10.97 10.41
C GLU A 97 -4.94 11.75 11.73
N GLN A 98 -6.07 12.40 12.01
CA GLN A 98 -6.29 13.10 13.28
C GLN A 98 -6.26 12.14 14.48
N ILE A 99 -6.93 10.98 14.37
CA ILE A 99 -6.92 9.95 15.42
C ILE A 99 -5.50 9.41 15.64
N GLN A 100 -4.76 9.12 14.56
CA GLN A 100 -3.38 8.62 14.64
C GLN A 100 -2.42 9.63 15.30
N ASN A 101 -2.71 10.91 15.21
CA ASN A 101 -1.91 11.97 15.82
C ASN A 101 -2.27 12.24 17.28
N THR A 102 -3.38 11.70 17.81
CA THR A 102 -3.76 11.88 19.21
C THR A 102 -2.79 11.18 20.16
N ALA A 103 -2.65 11.74 21.37
CA ALA A 103 -1.86 11.09 22.41
C ALA A 103 -2.44 9.73 22.84
N GLU A 104 -3.77 9.61 22.80
CA GLU A 104 -4.50 8.39 23.13
C GLU A 104 -4.23 7.28 22.10
N PHE A 105 -4.25 7.59 20.79
CA PHE A 105 -3.92 6.60 19.77
C PHE A 105 -2.50 6.05 19.90
N LYS A 106 -1.55 6.91 20.29
CA LYS A 106 -0.14 6.51 20.50
C LYS A 106 0.03 5.56 21.68
N GLN A 107 -0.93 5.51 22.60
CA GLN A 107 -0.94 4.58 23.75
C GLN A 107 -1.48 3.20 23.36
N PHE A 108 -2.24 3.08 22.27
CA PHE A 108 -2.74 1.78 21.80
C PHE A 108 -1.58 0.92 21.30
N ASP A 109 -1.66 -0.38 21.57
CA ASP A 109 -0.75 -1.37 21.03
C ASP A 109 -0.94 -1.57 19.50
N VAL A 110 -0.09 -2.39 18.91
CA VAL A 110 -0.11 -2.65 17.46
C VAL A 110 -1.43 -3.27 17.01
N ALA A 111 -2.04 -4.15 17.81
CA ALA A 111 -3.26 -4.84 17.44
C ALA A 111 -4.47 -3.89 17.37
N LYS A 112 -4.57 -2.96 18.32
CA LYS A 112 -5.62 -1.94 18.36
C LYS A 112 -5.50 -0.92 17.24
N ARG A 113 -4.26 -0.54 16.88
CA ARG A 113 -4.03 0.32 15.70
C ARG A 113 -4.38 -0.39 14.39
N ASP A 114 -4.04 -1.66 14.26
CA ASP A 114 -4.40 -2.47 13.08
C ASP A 114 -5.91 -2.63 12.93
N TYR A 115 -6.63 -2.83 14.02
CA TYR A 115 -8.09 -2.88 14.06
C TYR A 115 -8.73 -1.59 13.52
N LEU A 116 -8.28 -0.42 13.99
CA LEU A 116 -8.77 0.87 13.49
C LEU A 116 -8.52 1.04 11.98
N THR A 117 -7.34 0.67 11.52
CA THR A 117 -6.99 0.70 10.11
C THR A 117 -7.94 -0.17 9.27
N LYS A 118 -8.27 -1.36 9.75
CA LYS A 118 -9.22 -2.28 9.09
C LYS A 118 -10.63 -1.71 9.02
N ILE A 119 -11.14 -1.14 10.12
CA ILE A 119 -12.48 -0.49 10.12
C ILE A 119 -12.54 0.60 9.06
N VAL A 120 -11.58 1.52 9.05
CA VAL A 120 -11.53 2.61 8.08
C VAL A 120 -11.51 2.06 6.65
N THR A 121 -10.70 1.04 6.40
CA THR A 121 -10.60 0.38 5.08
C THR A 121 -11.94 -0.22 4.64
N ILE A 122 -12.65 -0.91 5.52
CA ILE A 122 -13.95 -1.53 5.22
C ILE A 122 -14.99 -0.46 4.83
N PHE A 123 -15.10 0.62 5.61
CA PHE A 123 -16.05 1.70 5.32
C PHE A 123 -15.73 2.42 4.00
N VAL A 124 -14.47 2.78 3.77
CA VAL A 124 -14.05 3.44 2.54
C VAL A 124 -14.36 2.57 1.32
N ASN A 125 -14.06 1.27 1.38
CA ASN A 125 -14.36 0.35 0.28
C ASN A 125 -15.86 0.22 0.01
N ALA A 126 -16.70 0.16 1.05
CA ALA A 126 -18.14 0.09 0.90
C ALA A 126 -18.72 1.32 0.18
N VAL A 127 -18.22 2.52 0.51
CA VAL A 127 -18.64 3.77 -0.16
C VAL A 127 -18.18 3.78 -1.62
N MET A 128 -16.91 3.46 -1.87
CA MET A 128 -16.34 3.49 -3.22
C MET A 128 -17.01 2.50 -4.17
N GLU A 129 -17.36 1.30 -3.70
CA GLU A 129 -18.09 0.32 -4.49
C GLU A 129 -19.51 0.77 -4.84
N THR A 130 -20.19 1.48 -3.95
CA THR A 130 -21.58 1.94 -4.18
C THR A 130 -21.65 3.09 -5.18
N GLU A 131 -20.65 3.96 -5.20
CA GLU A 131 -20.55 5.06 -6.18
C GLU A 131 -20.02 4.59 -7.55
N GLY A 132 -19.85 3.28 -7.77
CA GLY A 132 -19.32 2.74 -9.02
C GLY A 132 -17.86 3.05 -9.26
N ILE A 133 -17.13 3.49 -8.24
CA ILE A 133 -15.69 3.72 -8.29
C ILE A 133 -15.01 2.36 -8.19
N ALA A 134 -14.58 1.83 -9.32
CA ALA A 134 -14.09 0.46 -9.48
C ALA A 134 -12.75 0.13 -8.78
N LYS A 135 -12.26 0.96 -7.85
CA LYS A 135 -10.99 0.70 -7.16
C LYS A 135 -11.23 0.32 -5.70
N ARG A 136 -10.89 -0.92 -5.36
CA ARG A 136 -10.74 -1.35 -3.96
C ARG A 136 -9.60 -0.57 -3.31
N ILE A 137 -9.88 0.18 -2.24
CA ILE A 137 -8.87 0.90 -1.48
C ILE A 137 -8.33 -0.03 -0.38
N ILE A 138 -7.02 -0.13 -0.31
CA ILE A 138 -6.29 -0.82 0.76
C ILE A 138 -5.52 0.22 1.54
N THR A 139 -5.80 0.35 2.81
CA THR A 139 -5.06 1.26 3.69
C THR A 139 -3.71 0.66 4.06
N VAL A 140 -2.64 1.41 3.82
CA VAL A 140 -1.26 1.03 4.17
C VAL A 140 -0.73 2.03 5.18
N PRO A 141 -0.51 1.65 6.46
CA PRO A 141 0.13 2.52 7.43
C PRO A 141 1.51 2.96 6.96
N ILE A 142 1.81 4.25 7.13
CA ILE A 142 3.06 4.87 6.70
C ILE A 142 3.65 5.73 7.82
N GLU A 143 4.97 5.62 8.01
CA GLU A 143 5.76 6.46 8.90
C GLU A 143 6.65 7.38 8.07
N LEU A 144 6.62 8.68 8.37
CA LEU A 144 7.58 9.65 7.84
C LEU A 144 8.77 9.70 8.79
N CYS A 145 9.88 9.03 8.44
CA CYS A 145 11.09 8.95 9.26
C CYS A 145 12.13 10.02 8.94
N HIS A 146 11.81 10.96 8.04
CA HIS A 146 12.63 12.13 7.73
C HIS A 146 11.76 13.39 7.70
N LYS A 147 12.27 14.52 8.17
CA LYS A 147 11.53 15.80 8.27
C LYS A 147 11.01 16.33 6.93
N ASP A 148 11.68 15.99 5.84
CA ASP A 148 11.34 16.42 4.47
C ASP A 148 10.62 15.32 3.67
N ALA A 149 10.29 14.19 4.31
CA ALA A 149 9.52 13.12 3.68
C ALA A 149 8.08 13.60 3.37
N LYS A 150 7.53 13.07 2.28
CA LYS A 150 6.15 13.37 1.86
C LYS A 150 5.41 12.07 1.63
N ILE A 151 4.15 12.04 2.05
CA ILE A 151 3.24 10.92 1.74
C ILE A 151 3.13 10.78 0.22
N PRO A 152 3.26 9.55 -0.33
CA PRO A 152 3.08 9.30 -1.75
C PRO A 152 1.68 9.68 -2.22
N THR A 153 1.57 10.33 -3.38
CA THR A 153 0.29 10.80 -3.91
C THR A 153 0.11 10.43 -5.37
N TYR A 154 -1.14 10.16 -5.76
CA TYR A 154 -1.54 10.06 -7.17
C TYR A 154 -1.53 11.46 -7.79
N ALA A 155 -0.99 11.59 -9.01
CA ALA A 155 -1.03 12.87 -9.73
C ALA A 155 -2.43 13.15 -10.30
N HIS A 156 -3.15 12.11 -10.72
CA HIS A 156 -4.50 12.19 -11.27
C HIS A 156 -5.38 11.06 -10.75
N ALA A 157 -6.69 11.31 -10.70
CA ALA A 157 -7.67 10.26 -10.43
C ALA A 157 -7.52 9.14 -11.47
N GLY A 158 -7.44 7.89 -11.01
CA GLY A 158 -7.25 6.73 -11.87
C GLY A 158 -5.80 6.30 -12.10
N ASP A 159 -4.79 7.08 -11.69
CA ASP A 159 -3.40 6.65 -11.75
C ASP A 159 -3.18 5.35 -10.98
N ALA A 160 -2.26 4.53 -11.48
CA ALA A 160 -1.87 3.29 -10.81
C ALA A 160 -0.71 3.49 -9.82
N GLY A 161 0.13 4.50 -10.05
CA GLY A 161 1.33 4.78 -9.29
C GLY A 161 1.23 6.08 -8.49
N MET A 162 1.70 6.03 -7.25
CA MET A 162 1.84 7.21 -6.38
C MET A 162 3.27 7.73 -6.49
N ASP A 163 3.43 9.02 -6.76
CA ASP A 163 4.76 9.64 -6.83
C ASP A 163 5.44 9.64 -5.46
N ILE A 164 6.74 9.31 -5.43
CA ILE A 164 7.62 9.44 -4.25
C ILE A 164 8.72 10.47 -4.52
N TYR A 165 9.19 11.06 -3.42
CA TYR A 165 10.00 12.26 -3.44
C TYR A 165 11.35 12.02 -2.78
N ALA A 166 12.43 12.60 -3.34
CA ALA A 166 13.73 12.60 -2.70
C ALA A 166 13.72 13.53 -1.48
N VAL A 167 14.31 13.10 -0.37
CA VAL A 167 14.40 13.89 0.87
C VAL A 167 15.64 14.77 0.95
N GLU A 168 16.61 14.52 0.07
CA GLU A 168 17.88 15.26 -0.01
C GLU A 168 18.40 15.31 -1.45
N ASP A 169 19.40 16.16 -1.69
CA ASP A 169 20.09 16.24 -2.97
C ASP A 169 21.12 15.09 -3.07
N ILE A 170 21.08 14.31 -4.17
CA ILE A 170 22.01 13.21 -4.42
C ILE A 170 22.55 13.34 -5.83
N THR A 171 23.86 13.54 -5.96
CA THR A 171 24.56 13.54 -7.23
C THR A 171 25.10 12.14 -7.53
N ILE A 172 24.80 11.62 -8.70
CA ILE A 172 25.11 10.27 -9.16
C ILE A 172 26.03 10.40 -10.37
N LYS A 173 27.27 9.90 -10.22
CA LYS A 173 28.28 9.92 -11.28
C LYS A 173 27.95 8.93 -12.40
N PRO A 174 28.47 9.12 -13.61
CA PRO A 174 28.32 8.16 -14.70
C PRO A 174 28.72 6.74 -14.29
N GLY A 175 27.85 5.77 -14.54
CA GLY A 175 28.04 4.37 -14.15
C GLY A 175 27.84 4.06 -12.67
N GLU A 176 27.65 5.06 -11.82
CA GLU A 176 27.45 4.88 -10.39
C GLU A 176 26.02 4.40 -10.08
N THR A 177 25.91 3.58 -9.04
CA THR A 177 24.64 3.13 -8.47
C THR A 177 24.57 3.53 -7.01
N VAL A 178 23.51 4.20 -6.61
CA VAL A 178 23.27 4.68 -5.25
C VAL A 178 21.88 4.28 -4.75
N ILE A 179 21.68 4.32 -3.44
CA ILE A 179 20.35 4.18 -2.83
C ILE A 179 19.86 5.59 -2.49
N VAL A 180 18.77 6.01 -3.11
CA VAL A 180 18.13 7.29 -2.85
C VAL A 180 17.09 7.11 -1.73
N PRO A 181 17.24 7.77 -0.56
CA PRO A 181 16.32 7.65 0.54
C PRO A 181 15.00 8.39 0.24
N THR A 182 13.89 7.87 0.78
CA THR A 182 12.57 8.47 0.64
C THR A 182 12.03 9.05 1.96
N GLY A 183 12.63 8.69 3.08
CA GLY A 183 12.14 9.02 4.42
C GLY A 183 10.84 8.30 4.79
N LEU A 184 10.50 7.20 4.10
CA LEU A 184 9.24 6.48 4.25
C LEU A 184 9.48 5.07 4.80
N LYS A 185 8.67 4.66 5.78
CA LYS A 185 8.51 3.27 6.20
C LYS A 185 7.04 2.89 6.13
N THR A 186 6.74 1.66 5.78
CA THR A 186 5.36 1.18 5.60
C THR A 186 5.09 -0.12 6.34
N ALA A 187 3.81 -0.34 6.69
CA ALA A 187 3.31 -1.62 7.18
C ALA A 187 2.29 -2.15 6.17
N ILE A 188 2.79 -2.82 5.14
CA ILE A 188 1.97 -3.37 4.07
C ILE A 188 1.16 -4.56 4.61
N PRO A 189 -0.17 -4.65 4.37
CA PRO A 189 -0.98 -5.80 4.75
C PRO A 189 -0.50 -7.10 4.10
N LEU A 190 -0.65 -8.23 4.79
CA LEU A 190 -0.36 -9.54 4.21
C LEU A 190 -1.18 -9.78 2.94
N GLY A 191 -0.56 -10.44 1.95
CA GLY A 191 -1.17 -10.63 0.63
C GLY A 191 -0.94 -9.48 -0.35
N TYR A 192 -0.21 -8.43 0.06
CA TYR A 192 0.17 -7.30 -0.79
C TYR A 192 1.67 -7.05 -0.75
N GLU A 193 2.16 -6.37 -1.78
CA GLU A 193 3.50 -5.76 -1.89
C GLU A 193 3.40 -4.33 -2.38
N LEU A 194 4.39 -3.48 -2.07
CA LEU A 194 4.62 -2.23 -2.79
C LEU A 194 5.73 -2.43 -3.81
N GLN A 195 5.44 -2.05 -5.05
CA GLN A 195 6.41 -2.07 -6.15
C GLN A 195 6.99 -0.68 -6.37
N VAL A 196 8.30 -0.56 -6.37
CA VAL A 196 9.01 0.65 -6.80
C VAL A 196 9.19 0.59 -8.32
N ARG A 197 8.56 1.53 -9.02
CA ARG A 197 8.59 1.61 -10.49
C ARG A 197 9.21 2.91 -10.97
N PRO A 198 9.88 2.90 -12.15
CA PRO A 198 10.37 4.12 -12.76
C PRO A 198 9.22 5.01 -13.22
N ARG A 199 9.47 6.32 -13.23
CA ARG A 199 8.59 7.30 -13.86
C ARG A 199 8.97 7.47 -15.32
N SER A 200 8.01 7.35 -16.23
CA SER A 200 8.23 7.44 -17.68
C SER A 200 8.93 8.74 -18.09
N GLY A 201 8.50 9.88 -17.51
CA GLY A 201 9.09 11.18 -17.81
C GLY A 201 10.56 11.29 -17.40
N LEU A 202 10.95 10.73 -16.26
CA LEU A 202 12.35 10.72 -15.82
C LEU A 202 13.18 9.78 -16.68
N SER A 203 12.67 8.57 -16.94
CA SER A 203 13.37 7.57 -17.76
C SER A 203 13.59 8.02 -19.20
N ALA A 204 12.67 8.82 -19.76
CA ALA A 204 12.78 9.35 -21.12
C ALA A 204 13.75 10.54 -21.24
N LYS A 205 13.90 11.33 -20.15
CA LYS A 205 14.62 12.63 -20.20
C LYS A 205 15.92 12.62 -19.42
N SER A 206 16.31 11.50 -18.81
CA SER A 206 17.53 11.38 -18.00
C SER A 206 18.21 10.04 -18.20
N PRO A 207 19.49 9.92 -17.85
CA PRO A 207 20.20 8.64 -17.83
C PRO A 207 19.84 7.78 -16.61
N LEU A 208 18.97 8.23 -15.72
CA LEU A 208 18.67 7.50 -14.50
C LEU A 208 17.80 6.26 -14.76
N ARG A 209 18.19 5.16 -14.12
CA ARG A 209 17.48 3.88 -14.18
C ARG A 209 17.36 3.31 -12.78
N ILE A 210 16.19 2.72 -12.45
CA ILE A 210 16.07 1.90 -11.23
C ILE A 210 16.77 0.58 -11.52
N ALA A 211 17.87 0.32 -10.80
CA ALA A 211 18.78 -0.79 -11.10
C ALA A 211 18.15 -2.16 -10.95
N ASN A 212 17.23 -2.32 -9.99
CA ASN A 212 16.49 -3.54 -9.72
C ASN A 212 15.01 -3.43 -10.16
N SER A 213 14.72 -2.68 -11.25
CA SER A 213 13.34 -2.51 -11.71
C SER A 213 12.72 -3.87 -12.12
N ILE A 214 11.65 -4.28 -11.49
CA ILE A 214 10.74 -3.63 -10.51
C ILE A 214 11.27 -3.93 -9.11
N GLY A 215 11.45 -2.89 -8.28
CA GLY A 215 11.80 -3.08 -6.87
C GLY A 215 10.60 -3.61 -6.09
N THR A 216 10.81 -4.61 -5.23
CA THR A 216 9.79 -5.22 -4.40
C THR A 216 9.98 -4.83 -2.94
N ILE A 217 8.88 -4.41 -2.28
CA ILE A 217 8.83 -4.15 -0.84
C ILE A 217 7.82 -5.11 -0.25
N ASP A 218 8.32 -6.04 0.55
CA ASP A 218 7.52 -7.10 1.16
C ASP A 218 6.62 -6.59 2.29
N ALA A 219 5.52 -7.30 2.55
CA ALA A 219 4.56 -6.97 3.60
C ALA A 219 5.18 -6.90 5.00
N ASN A 220 6.23 -7.67 5.29
CA ASN A 220 6.92 -7.70 6.57
C ASN A 220 8.16 -6.77 6.65
N TYR A 221 8.48 -6.01 5.58
CA TYR A 221 9.56 -5.03 5.63
C TYR A 221 9.15 -3.81 6.45
N ARG A 222 10.04 -3.37 7.36
CA ARG A 222 9.81 -2.22 8.26
C ARG A 222 10.95 -1.19 8.20
N GLY A 223 11.94 -1.41 7.34
CA GLY A 223 13.01 -0.45 7.10
C GLY A 223 12.54 0.74 6.24
N GLU A 224 13.40 1.73 6.11
CA GLU A 224 13.18 2.84 5.19
C GLU A 224 13.18 2.36 3.75
N ILE A 225 12.24 2.84 2.96
CA ILE A 225 12.18 2.60 1.52
C ILE A 225 13.29 3.40 0.85
N GLY A 226 14.28 2.70 0.31
CA GLY A 226 15.34 3.26 -0.52
C GLY A 226 15.20 2.80 -1.96
N VAL A 227 15.43 3.70 -2.91
CA VAL A 227 15.35 3.38 -4.34
C VAL A 227 16.75 3.26 -4.93
N ILE A 228 17.07 2.11 -5.51
CA ILE A 228 18.37 1.85 -6.11
C ILE A 228 18.42 2.46 -7.50
N ILE A 229 19.18 3.54 -7.68
CA ILE A 229 19.27 4.31 -8.94
C ILE A 229 20.68 4.21 -9.52
N THR A 230 20.75 3.95 -10.81
CA THR A 230 21.99 4.00 -11.60
C THR A 230 21.94 5.16 -12.58
N ASN A 231 23.04 5.92 -12.69
CA ASN A 231 23.27 6.81 -13.82
C ASN A 231 23.88 5.97 -14.96
N SER A 232 23.10 5.73 -16.03
CA SER A 232 23.48 4.90 -17.18
C SER A 232 24.39 5.61 -18.20
N ASN A 233 24.78 6.85 -17.95
CA ASN A 233 25.81 7.48 -18.76
C ASN A 233 27.10 6.67 -18.68
N PRO A 234 27.81 6.45 -19.80
CA PRO A 234 29.11 5.81 -19.73
C PRO A 234 30.11 6.70 -18.97
N PRO A 235 30.99 6.12 -18.15
CA PRO A 235 32.01 6.90 -17.44
C PRO A 235 32.93 7.71 -18.40
N ILE A 236 33.20 7.17 -19.56
CA ILE A 236 33.94 7.83 -20.64
C ILE A 236 33.08 7.80 -21.90
N THR A 237 32.79 8.98 -22.45
CA THR A 237 31.94 9.14 -23.65
C THR A 237 32.76 9.24 -24.92
N LYS A 238 34.03 9.73 -24.81
CA LYS A 238 34.95 9.91 -25.94
C LYS A 238 36.39 9.83 -25.44
N ILE A 239 37.26 9.29 -26.29
CA ILE A 239 38.73 9.34 -26.10
C ILE A 239 39.28 10.20 -27.23
N GLU A 240 40.05 11.23 -26.91
CA GLU A 240 40.72 12.09 -27.87
C GLU A 240 42.15 11.66 -28.09
N PHE A 241 42.58 11.71 -29.36
CA PHE A 241 43.93 11.27 -29.78
C PHE A 241 44.63 12.41 -30.51
N ASP A 242 45.97 12.45 -30.39
CA ASP A 242 46.80 13.30 -31.21
C ASP A 242 46.95 12.75 -32.66
N GLU A 243 47.62 13.50 -33.51
CA GLU A 243 47.92 13.10 -34.90
C GLU A 243 48.75 11.83 -35.02
N LYS A 244 49.42 11.41 -33.91
CA LYS A 244 50.25 10.22 -33.83
C LYS A 244 49.53 9.01 -33.26
N GLY A 245 48.22 9.19 -32.87
CA GLY A 245 47.38 8.14 -32.28
C GLY A 245 47.59 7.95 -30.78
N ASN A 246 48.26 8.87 -30.09
CA ASN A 246 48.38 8.81 -28.64
C ASN A 246 47.12 9.43 -27.98
N VAL A 247 46.68 8.87 -26.88
CA VAL A 247 45.56 9.43 -26.09
C VAL A 247 45.99 10.76 -25.48
N ILE A 248 45.23 11.83 -25.71
CA ILE A 248 45.50 13.17 -25.18
C ILE A 248 44.45 13.59 -24.15
N ASP A 249 43.21 13.07 -24.22
CA ASP A 249 42.16 13.40 -23.27
C ASP A 249 41.05 12.35 -23.25
N TYR A 250 40.23 12.40 -22.18
CA TYR A 250 38.99 11.60 -21.98
C TYR A 250 37.82 12.54 -21.74
N VAL A 251 36.77 12.43 -22.54
CA VAL A 251 35.52 13.12 -22.28
C VAL A 251 34.69 12.22 -21.40
N TYR A 252 34.41 12.67 -20.20
CA TYR A 252 33.60 11.93 -19.22
C TYR A 252 32.12 12.15 -19.47
N GLY A 253 31.33 11.19 -19.02
CA GLY A 253 29.87 11.34 -18.98
C GLY A 253 29.47 12.39 -17.92
N GLU A 254 28.24 12.85 -18.03
CA GLU A 254 27.72 13.87 -17.10
C GLU A 254 27.15 13.26 -15.82
N ASP A 255 27.45 13.91 -14.71
CA ASP A 255 26.79 13.64 -13.43
C ASP A 255 25.30 13.99 -13.56
N TYR A 256 24.46 13.33 -12.76
CA TYR A 256 23.07 13.67 -12.62
C TYR A 256 22.69 13.87 -11.15
N THR A 257 22.08 15.00 -10.84
CA THR A 257 21.61 15.29 -9.48
C THR A 257 20.10 15.12 -9.35
N ILE A 258 19.67 14.21 -8.48
CA ILE A 258 18.31 14.15 -7.97
C ILE A 258 18.22 15.19 -6.88
N THR A 259 17.41 16.24 -7.08
CA THR A 259 17.26 17.31 -6.10
C THR A 259 16.18 16.96 -5.08
N LYS A 260 16.35 17.46 -3.86
CA LYS A 260 15.36 17.36 -2.78
C LYS A 260 13.96 17.78 -3.25
N GLY A 261 12.96 16.96 -2.97
CA GLY A 261 11.58 17.17 -3.39
C GLY A 261 11.28 16.78 -4.83
N MET A 262 12.28 16.32 -5.59
CA MET A 262 12.06 15.77 -6.93
C MET A 262 11.27 14.48 -6.88
N ARG A 263 10.26 14.34 -7.75
CA ARG A 263 9.54 13.08 -7.98
C ARG A 263 10.38 12.17 -8.87
N PHE A 264 11.03 11.18 -8.29
CA PHE A 264 12.04 10.38 -9.00
C PHE A 264 11.65 8.91 -9.24
N ALA A 265 10.65 8.42 -8.49
CA ALA A 265 10.08 7.10 -8.68
C ALA A 265 8.59 7.12 -8.31
N GLN A 266 7.92 5.98 -8.44
CA GLN A 266 6.52 5.81 -8.05
C GLN A 266 6.32 4.47 -7.34
N LEU A 267 5.37 4.43 -6.39
CA LEU A 267 4.92 3.22 -5.70
C LEU A 267 3.62 2.72 -6.30
N VAL A 268 3.51 1.41 -6.46
CA VAL A 268 2.28 0.74 -6.88
C VAL A 268 1.98 -0.40 -5.92
N LEU A 269 0.83 -0.36 -5.26
CA LEU A 269 0.36 -1.48 -4.45
C LEU A 269 -0.12 -2.62 -5.35
N LYS A 270 0.32 -3.85 -5.08
CA LYS A 270 -0.05 -5.05 -5.82
C LYS A 270 -0.48 -6.15 -4.86
N GLU A 271 -1.53 -6.85 -5.24
CA GLU A 271 -1.93 -8.10 -4.59
C GLU A 271 -0.96 -9.22 -5.00
N VAL A 272 -0.53 -10.03 -4.02
CA VAL A 272 0.43 -11.12 -4.22
C VAL A 272 -0.22 -12.41 -3.73
N PRO A 273 -0.72 -13.25 -4.65
CA PRO A 273 -1.23 -14.57 -4.30
C PRO A 273 -0.08 -15.47 -3.83
N ALA A 274 -0.36 -16.30 -2.83
CA ALA A 274 0.59 -17.33 -2.43
C ALA A 274 0.71 -18.41 -3.52
N CYS A 275 1.95 -18.83 -3.81
CA CYS A 275 2.24 -19.91 -4.73
C CYS A 275 2.81 -21.12 -3.98
N SER A 276 2.32 -22.31 -4.30
CA SER A 276 2.89 -23.56 -3.85
C SER A 276 3.26 -24.40 -5.07
N PHE A 277 4.49 -24.89 -5.12
CA PHE A 277 4.96 -25.74 -6.21
C PHE A 277 4.73 -27.20 -5.88
N LEU A 278 4.07 -27.90 -6.81
CA LEU A 278 3.97 -29.37 -6.81
C LEU A 278 4.95 -29.90 -7.87
N GLN A 279 5.96 -30.65 -7.43
CA GLN A 279 6.88 -31.30 -8.37
C GLN A 279 6.16 -32.44 -9.10
N VAL A 280 6.20 -32.38 -10.41
CA VAL A 280 5.69 -33.43 -11.32
C VAL A 280 6.81 -33.89 -12.24
N GLU A 281 6.67 -35.08 -12.85
CA GLU A 281 7.66 -35.62 -13.81
C GLU A 281 7.66 -34.83 -15.12
N SER A 282 6.49 -34.39 -15.60
CA SER A 282 6.32 -33.60 -16.81
C SER A 282 5.13 -32.66 -16.66
N VAL A 283 5.24 -31.47 -17.21
CA VAL A 283 4.14 -30.49 -17.32
C VAL A 283 3.51 -30.55 -18.74
N ALA A 284 4.04 -31.35 -19.65
CA ALA A 284 3.59 -31.38 -21.04
C ALA A 284 2.12 -31.83 -21.20
N ASP A 285 1.63 -32.61 -20.24
CA ASP A 285 0.25 -33.14 -20.24
C ASP A 285 -0.72 -32.28 -19.38
N ILE A 286 -0.25 -31.14 -18.88
CA ILE A 286 -1.04 -30.25 -18.01
C ILE A 286 -1.41 -28.97 -18.78
N GLY A 287 -2.69 -28.84 -19.15
CA GLY A 287 -3.20 -27.70 -19.91
C GLY A 287 -2.84 -27.76 -21.39
N GLU A 288 -2.83 -26.59 -22.05
CA GLU A 288 -2.50 -26.51 -23.49
C GLU A 288 -1.07 -25.99 -23.66
N ASP A 289 -0.27 -26.70 -24.46
CA ASP A 289 1.04 -26.21 -24.87
C ASP A 289 0.91 -25.31 -26.10
N ARG A 290 1.39 -24.11 -25.99
CA ARG A 290 1.46 -23.14 -27.07
C ARG A 290 2.47 -23.52 -28.17
N ASN A 291 3.33 -24.53 -27.94
CA ASN A 291 4.37 -25.03 -28.85
C ASN A 291 5.30 -23.95 -29.43
N SER A 292 5.42 -22.79 -28.77
CA SER A 292 6.26 -21.70 -29.21
C SER A 292 6.93 -20.99 -28.02
N GLY A 293 8.18 -20.60 -28.20
CA GLY A 293 9.01 -19.91 -27.21
C GLY A 293 9.62 -18.63 -27.76
N PHE A 294 10.85 -18.37 -27.42
CA PHE A 294 11.59 -17.15 -27.75
C PHE A 294 11.49 -16.80 -29.25
N GLY A 295 10.77 -15.69 -29.53
CA GLY A 295 10.62 -15.18 -30.90
C GLY A 295 9.65 -15.95 -31.79
N GLY A 296 8.88 -16.92 -31.27
CA GLY A 296 7.93 -17.72 -32.07
C GLY A 296 6.79 -16.93 -32.72
N SER A 297 6.53 -15.69 -32.29
CA SER A 297 5.55 -14.77 -32.89
C SER A 297 6.12 -13.88 -34.01
N GLY A 298 7.43 -14.01 -34.32
CA GLY A 298 8.10 -13.15 -35.30
C GLY A 298 8.38 -11.74 -34.78
N LEU A 299 9.11 -10.96 -35.57
CA LEU A 299 9.38 -9.53 -35.33
C LEU A 299 8.44 -8.61 -36.12
N PHE A 300 7.67 -9.15 -37.07
CA PHE A 300 6.72 -8.45 -37.92
C PHE A 300 5.48 -9.30 -38.17
#